data_0dc72081e7e106cf1247593161f8eb1c
#
_entry.id   0dc72081e7e106cf1247593161f8eb1c
#
_cell.length_a   1.000
_cell.length_b   1.000
_cell.length_c   1.000
_cell.angle_alpha   90.00
_cell.angle_beta   90.00
_cell.angle_gamma   90.00
#
_symmetry.space_group_name_H-M   'P 1'
#
loop_
_entity.id
_entity.type
_entity.pdbx_description
1 polymer ?
#
loop_
_entity_poly.entity_id
_entity_poly.type
_entity_poly.pdbx_seq_one_letter_code
_entity_poly.pdbx_strand_id
1 'polypeptide(L)'
;PFRTAILRGEPRSGKSLLGRWFAHAGLGETIDPADAMEETALFHRWNRAQEEGTALLLIPEKAPWEIALPDLRSRLGAALALEIGQPDDDMMRDLIVSHAARRGLMLGEDALTYVVPRMTRSFAAAERFVAVLDRLALERQARPTRNLCRDALETLYGPDQGRLL
;
A
#
# COMPACT_ATOMS: atom_id res chain seq x y z
N PRO A 1 -11.98 -4.81 26.43
CA PRO A 1 -11.33 -5.17 25.17
C PRO A 1 -10.15 -4.25 24.95
N PHE A 2 -9.01 -4.81 24.54
CA PHE A 2 -7.81 -4.04 24.24
C PHE A 2 -8.08 -3.10 23.05
N ARG A 3 -7.67 -1.85 23.19
CA ARG A 3 -7.81 -0.84 22.13
C ARG A 3 -6.58 -0.86 21.22
N THR A 4 -6.18 -2.05 20.77
CA THR A 4 -5.00 -2.23 19.92
C THR A 4 -5.40 -2.89 18.62
N ALA A 5 -4.96 -2.33 17.51
CA ALA A 5 -5.10 -2.90 16.18
C ALA A 5 -3.72 -3.06 15.51
N ILE A 6 -3.58 -4.12 14.72
CA ILE A 6 -2.41 -4.35 13.87
C ILE A 6 -2.86 -4.25 12.42
N LEU A 7 -2.36 -3.26 11.69
CA LEU A 7 -2.67 -3.04 10.28
C LEU A 7 -1.60 -3.65 9.39
N ARG A 8 -1.98 -4.64 8.60
CA ARG A 8 -1.14 -5.31 7.62
C ARG A 8 -1.58 -4.96 6.20
N GLY A 9 -0.76 -5.27 5.24
CA GLY A 9 -1.05 -5.07 3.81
C GLY A 9 0.24 -4.98 3.00
N GLU A 10 0.12 -5.05 1.68
CA GLU A 10 1.24 -4.97 0.77
C GLU A 10 2.03 -3.65 0.89
N PRO A 11 3.30 -3.61 0.45
CA PRO A 11 4.02 -2.35 0.26
C PRO A 11 3.21 -1.38 -0.63
N ARG A 12 3.24 -0.10 -0.29
CA ARG A 12 2.52 0.98 -1.00
C ARG A 12 0.99 0.95 -0.88
N SER A 13 0.40 0.06 -0.07
CA SER A 13 -1.05 -0.01 0.14
C SER A 13 -1.66 1.16 0.92
N GLY A 14 -0.83 2.12 1.36
CA GLY A 14 -1.31 3.30 2.08
C GLY A 14 -1.39 3.12 3.61
N LYS A 15 -0.88 2.03 4.18
CA LYS A 15 -0.85 1.80 5.64
C LYS A 15 -0.36 3.00 6.44
N SER A 16 0.83 3.51 6.07
CA SER A 16 1.44 4.66 6.75
C SER A 16 0.63 5.95 6.61
N LEU A 17 -0.07 6.12 5.49
CA LEU A 17 -0.98 7.25 5.30
C LEU A 17 -2.18 7.15 6.24
N LEU A 18 -2.76 5.96 6.33
CA LEU A 18 -3.87 5.68 7.24
C LEU A 18 -3.45 5.84 8.70
N GLY A 19 -2.24 5.39 9.07
CA GLY A 19 -1.69 5.57 10.41
C GLY A 19 -1.51 7.04 10.79
N ARG A 20 -0.96 7.85 9.87
CA ARG A 20 -0.84 9.30 10.08
C ARG A 20 -2.22 9.97 10.22
N TRP A 21 -3.18 9.59 9.37
CA TRP A 21 -4.54 10.09 9.50
C TRP A 21 -5.16 9.73 10.84
N PHE A 22 -5.03 8.48 11.28
CA PHE A 22 -5.53 7.99 12.57
C PHE A 22 -4.99 8.82 13.74
N ALA A 23 -3.68 9.04 13.78
CA ALA A 23 -3.04 9.85 14.82
C ALA A 23 -3.46 11.34 14.74
N HIS A 24 -3.50 11.90 13.52
CA HIS A 24 -3.86 13.32 13.32
C HIS A 24 -5.34 13.60 13.64
N ALA A 25 -6.22 12.63 13.42
CA ALA A 25 -7.63 12.71 13.78
C ALA A 25 -7.88 12.56 15.31
N GLY A 26 -6.84 12.39 16.10
CA GLY A 26 -6.96 12.24 17.55
C GLY A 26 -7.61 10.93 17.99
N LEU A 27 -7.62 9.91 17.12
CA LEU A 27 -8.23 8.62 17.41
C LEU A 27 -7.37 7.72 18.29
N GLY A 28 -6.05 8.00 18.35
CA GLY A 28 -5.09 7.24 19.13
C GLY A 28 -3.65 7.49 18.67
N GLU A 29 -2.76 6.60 19.06
CA GLU A 29 -1.36 6.61 18.67
C GLU A 29 -1.09 5.61 17.55
N THR A 30 -0.13 5.94 16.68
CA THR A 30 0.37 5.04 15.63
C THR A 30 1.86 4.77 15.82
N ILE A 31 2.26 3.52 15.69
CA ILE A 31 3.66 3.10 15.62
C ILE A 31 3.90 2.48 14.24
N ASP A 32 4.73 3.14 13.44
CA ASP A 32 5.03 2.79 12.05
C ASP A 32 6.49 3.14 11.70
N PRO A 33 7.36 2.17 11.40
CA PRO A 33 7.11 0.73 11.47
C PRO A 33 7.19 0.17 12.91
N ALA A 34 6.22 -0.68 13.28
CA ALA A 34 6.12 -1.21 14.64
C ALA A 34 7.20 -2.27 14.94
N ASP A 35 7.63 -3.01 13.92
CA ASP A 35 8.66 -4.06 14.01
C ASP A 35 10.09 -3.52 13.97
N ALA A 36 10.28 -2.21 13.81
CA ALA A 36 11.58 -1.55 14.01
C ALA A 36 11.80 -1.09 15.46
N MET A 37 10.73 -1.04 16.26
CA MET A 37 10.85 -0.71 17.68
C MET A 37 11.36 -1.92 18.47
N GLU A 38 12.22 -1.66 19.46
CA GLU A 38 12.67 -2.71 20.39
C GLU A 38 11.47 -3.26 21.17
N GLU A 39 11.38 -4.59 21.33
CA GLU A 39 10.19 -5.26 21.86
C GLU A 39 9.84 -4.88 23.28
N THR A 40 10.85 -4.65 24.15
CA THR A 40 10.62 -4.20 25.52
C THR A 40 10.06 -2.77 25.52
N ALA A 41 10.56 -1.89 24.67
CA ALA A 41 10.06 -0.53 24.52
C ALA A 41 8.61 -0.54 24.00
N LEU A 42 8.31 -1.39 23.01
CA LEU A 42 6.97 -1.57 22.49
C LEU A 42 6.01 -2.11 23.55
N PHE A 43 6.47 -3.06 24.36
CA PHE A 43 5.69 -3.61 25.46
C PHE A 43 5.35 -2.54 26.52
N HIS A 44 6.30 -1.70 26.90
CA HIS A 44 6.05 -0.57 27.82
C HIS A 44 5.08 0.46 27.21
N ARG A 45 5.23 0.74 25.90
CA ARG A 45 4.31 1.64 25.20
C ARG A 45 2.90 1.09 25.16
N TRP A 46 2.75 -0.22 24.89
CA TRP A 46 1.49 -0.90 24.91
C TRP A 46 0.81 -0.83 26.29
N ASN A 47 1.55 -1.14 27.37
CA ASN A 47 1.02 -1.06 28.74
C ASN A 47 0.51 0.35 29.05
N ARG A 48 1.30 1.38 28.75
CA ARG A 48 0.92 2.78 28.96
C ARG A 48 -0.37 3.12 28.19
N ALA A 49 -0.47 2.75 26.92
CA ALA A 49 -1.66 3.00 26.13
C ALA A 49 -2.92 2.34 26.72
N GLN A 50 -2.77 1.14 27.31
CA GLN A 50 -3.89 0.47 28.00
C GLN A 50 -4.29 1.22 29.29
N GLU A 51 -3.32 1.67 30.10
CA GLU A 51 -3.56 2.43 31.34
C GLU A 51 -4.24 3.78 31.05
N GLU A 52 -3.80 4.47 30.01
CA GLU A 52 -4.34 5.76 29.57
C GLU A 52 -5.66 5.63 28.78
N GLY A 53 -6.04 4.41 28.40
CA GLY A 53 -7.21 4.17 27.54
C GLY A 53 -7.03 4.64 26.10
N THR A 54 -5.78 4.86 25.67
CA THR A 54 -5.42 5.32 24.32
C THR A 54 -5.47 4.17 23.33
N ALA A 55 -6.11 4.37 22.18
CA ALA A 55 -6.11 3.39 21.11
C ALA A 55 -4.73 3.35 20.43
N LEU A 56 -4.25 2.15 20.10
CA LEU A 56 -2.93 1.93 19.52
C LEU A 56 -3.04 1.22 18.17
N LEU A 57 -2.53 1.84 17.12
CA LEU A 57 -2.42 1.27 15.78
C LEU A 57 -0.97 0.91 15.49
N LEU A 58 -0.71 -0.39 15.32
CA LEU A 58 0.61 -0.93 15.02
C LEU A 58 0.68 -1.29 13.54
N ILE A 59 1.70 -0.81 12.85
CA ILE A 59 1.91 -1.07 11.42
C ILE A 59 3.27 -1.72 11.24
N PRO A 60 3.37 -3.06 11.17
CA PRO A 60 4.63 -3.73 10.88
C PRO A 60 4.98 -3.60 9.40
N GLU A 61 6.27 -3.50 9.10
CA GLU A 61 6.78 -3.55 7.73
C GLU A 61 6.91 -4.99 7.23
N LYS A 62 7.33 -5.90 8.13
CA LYS A 62 7.56 -7.31 7.81
C LYS A 62 6.29 -8.15 8.01
N ALA A 63 6.10 -9.11 7.12
CA ALA A 63 5.08 -10.14 7.24
C ALA A 63 5.70 -11.52 6.91
N PRO A 64 5.67 -12.48 7.83
CA PRO A 64 5.15 -12.42 9.20
C PRO A 64 5.97 -11.54 10.13
N TRP A 65 5.31 -10.90 11.11
CA TRP A 65 5.98 -10.20 12.19
C TRP A 65 6.24 -11.19 13.34
N GLU A 66 7.49 -11.58 13.50
CA GLU A 66 7.93 -12.47 14.57
C GLU A 66 8.24 -11.65 15.82
N ILE A 67 7.64 -12.04 16.95
CA ILE A 67 7.81 -11.39 18.24
C ILE A 67 8.46 -12.41 19.17
N ALA A 68 9.64 -12.09 19.70
CA ALA A 68 10.40 -12.95 20.58
C ALA A 68 9.88 -12.88 22.03
N LEU A 69 9.51 -11.67 22.51
CA LEU A 69 9.03 -11.45 23.88
C LEU A 69 7.66 -12.11 24.11
N PRO A 70 7.56 -13.17 24.97
CA PRO A 70 6.32 -13.95 25.11
C PRO A 70 5.12 -13.12 25.56
N ASP A 71 5.31 -12.19 26.49
CA ASP A 71 4.24 -11.34 27.02
C ASP A 71 3.69 -10.41 25.93
N LEU A 72 4.56 -9.79 25.14
CA LEU A 72 4.16 -8.94 24.03
C LEU A 72 3.42 -9.78 22.96
N ARG A 73 3.95 -10.94 22.61
CA ARG A 73 3.33 -11.87 21.65
C ARG A 73 1.90 -12.25 22.08
N SER A 74 1.71 -12.59 23.34
CA SER A 74 0.40 -12.95 23.87
C SER A 74 -0.60 -11.79 23.79
N ARG A 75 -0.17 -10.58 24.13
CA ARG A 75 -1.02 -9.38 24.09
C ARG A 75 -1.37 -8.96 22.67
N LEU A 76 -0.39 -8.95 21.76
CA LEU A 76 -0.62 -8.62 20.35
C LEU A 76 -1.39 -9.72 19.61
N GLY A 77 -1.32 -10.97 20.07
CA GLY A 77 -2.17 -12.07 19.57
C GLY A 77 -3.66 -11.84 19.81
N ALA A 78 -4.02 -11.03 20.82
CA ALA A 78 -5.41 -10.64 21.11
C ALA A 78 -5.81 -9.28 20.48
N ALA A 79 -4.90 -8.62 19.76
CA ALA A 79 -5.19 -7.36 19.07
C ALA A 79 -6.09 -7.56 17.85
N LEU A 80 -6.81 -6.52 17.47
CA LEU A 80 -7.61 -6.53 16.25
C LEU A 80 -6.69 -6.60 15.03
N ALA A 81 -6.77 -7.67 14.25
CA ALA A 81 -6.05 -7.79 12.99
C ALA A 81 -6.85 -7.11 11.87
N LEU A 82 -6.22 -6.14 11.22
CA LEU A 82 -6.74 -5.43 10.05
C LEU A 82 -5.81 -5.68 8.88
N GLU A 83 -6.36 -5.88 7.70
CA GLU A 83 -5.57 -6.10 6.49
C GLU A 83 -6.10 -5.25 5.34
N ILE A 84 -5.19 -4.55 4.65
CA ILE A 84 -5.47 -3.94 3.35
C ILE A 84 -5.20 -5.01 2.30
N GLY A 85 -6.26 -5.54 1.71
CA GLY A 85 -6.20 -6.55 0.66
C GLY A 85 -5.60 -6.02 -0.65
N GLN A 86 -5.45 -6.92 -1.61
CA GLN A 86 -5.04 -6.54 -2.97
C GLN A 86 -6.11 -5.67 -3.63
N PRO A 87 -5.71 -4.68 -4.44
CA PRO A 87 -6.66 -3.85 -5.17
C PRO A 87 -7.42 -4.68 -6.21
N ASP A 88 -8.74 -4.47 -6.29
CA ASP A 88 -9.56 -4.94 -7.40
C ASP A 88 -9.36 -4.06 -8.65
N ASP A 89 -10.07 -4.37 -9.73
CA ASP A 89 -9.91 -3.66 -11.00
C ASP A 89 -10.35 -2.20 -10.91
N ASP A 90 -11.39 -1.90 -10.13
CA ASP A 90 -11.85 -0.52 -9.93
C ASP A 90 -10.82 0.28 -9.15
N MET A 91 -10.29 -0.27 -8.07
CA MET A 91 -9.22 0.35 -7.31
C MET A 91 -7.92 0.48 -8.12
N MET A 92 -7.55 -0.52 -8.94
CA MET A 92 -6.41 -0.40 -9.85
C MET A 92 -6.58 0.75 -10.84
N ARG A 93 -7.78 0.93 -11.39
CA ARG A 93 -8.13 2.06 -12.26
C ARG A 93 -7.92 3.39 -11.55
N ASP A 94 -8.48 3.54 -10.35
CA ASP A 94 -8.38 4.76 -9.55
C ASP A 94 -6.93 5.07 -9.14
N LEU A 95 -6.15 4.07 -8.79
CA LEU A 95 -4.72 4.21 -8.50
C LEU A 95 -3.94 4.73 -9.70
N ILE A 96 -4.15 4.13 -10.88
CA ILE A 96 -3.49 4.56 -12.12
C ILE A 96 -3.86 6.00 -12.44
N VAL A 97 -5.14 6.36 -12.40
CA VAL A 97 -5.63 7.73 -12.66
C VAL A 97 -5.02 8.72 -11.67
N SER A 98 -5.03 8.38 -10.38
CA SER A 98 -4.47 9.22 -9.32
C SER A 98 -2.95 9.44 -9.49
N HIS A 99 -2.20 8.38 -9.76
CA HIS A 99 -0.74 8.49 -9.99
C HIS A 99 -0.42 9.25 -11.26
N ALA A 100 -1.20 9.05 -12.33
CA ALA A 100 -1.05 9.75 -13.60
C ALA A 100 -1.33 11.25 -13.44
N ALA A 101 -2.42 11.62 -12.76
CA ALA A 101 -2.79 13.01 -12.50
C ALA A 101 -1.70 13.78 -11.76
N ARG A 102 -1.04 13.16 -10.77
CA ARG A 102 0.09 13.76 -10.03
C ARG A 102 1.30 14.06 -10.92
N ARG A 103 1.41 13.40 -12.09
CA ARG A 103 2.47 13.60 -13.09
C ARG A 103 2.00 14.41 -14.29
N GLY A 104 0.77 14.95 -14.24
CA GLY A 104 0.19 15.71 -15.34
C GLY A 104 -0.22 14.86 -16.55
N LEU A 105 -0.31 13.54 -16.38
CA LEU A 105 -0.74 12.63 -17.44
C LEU A 105 -2.25 12.42 -17.37
N MET A 106 -2.89 12.39 -18.54
CA MET A 106 -4.31 12.07 -18.70
C MET A 106 -4.45 10.80 -19.53
N LEU A 107 -5.02 9.74 -18.94
CA LEU A 107 -5.34 8.49 -19.64
C LEU A 107 -6.80 8.49 -20.05
N GLY A 108 -7.07 8.08 -21.30
CA GLY A 108 -8.42 7.83 -21.78
C GLY A 108 -8.95 6.48 -21.30
N GLU A 109 -10.28 6.33 -21.33
CA GLU A 109 -10.97 5.10 -20.91
C GLU A 109 -10.55 3.87 -21.71
N ASP A 110 -10.24 4.03 -22.99
CA ASP A 110 -9.73 2.97 -23.87
C ASP A 110 -8.36 2.43 -23.39
N ALA A 111 -7.50 3.32 -22.91
CA ALA A 111 -6.21 2.96 -22.36
C ALA A 111 -6.36 2.23 -21.00
N LEU A 112 -7.21 2.73 -20.12
CA LEU A 112 -7.46 2.11 -18.81
C LEU A 112 -8.09 0.72 -18.96
N THR A 113 -9.10 0.58 -19.81
CA THR A 113 -9.73 -0.71 -20.11
C THR A 113 -8.75 -1.74 -20.69
N TYR A 114 -7.75 -1.27 -21.44
CA TYR A 114 -6.70 -2.13 -21.98
C TYR A 114 -5.68 -2.54 -20.90
N VAL A 115 -5.27 -1.59 -20.04
CA VAL A 115 -4.16 -1.75 -19.09
C VAL A 115 -4.56 -2.58 -17.88
N VAL A 116 -5.67 -2.25 -17.22
CA VAL A 116 -6.05 -2.81 -15.92
C VAL A 116 -6.07 -4.34 -15.91
N PRO A 117 -6.73 -5.05 -16.87
CA PRO A 117 -6.77 -6.52 -16.84
C PRO A 117 -5.40 -7.18 -17.08
N ARG A 118 -4.42 -6.43 -17.58
CA ARG A 118 -3.08 -6.93 -17.97
C ARG A 118 -2.01 -6.66 -16.93
N MET A 119 -2.40 -6.02 -15.82
CA MET A 119 -1.47 -5.70 -14.75
C MET A 119 -1.56 -6.68 -13.59
N THR A 120 -0.44 -6.86 -12.90
CA THR A 120 -0.45 -7.47 -11.57
C THR A 120 -1.24 -6.57 -10.62
N ARG A 121 -2.21 -7.15 -9.90
CA ARG A 121 -3.03 -6.43 -8.92
C ARG A 121 -2.21 -6.12 -7.68
N SER A 122 -1.46 -5.02 -7.71
CA SER A 122 -0.75 -4.50 -6.55
C SER A 122 -0.61 -2.98 -6.63
N PHE A 123 -0.57 -2.33 -5.48
CA PHE A 123 -0.37 -0.89 -5.37
C PHE A 123 0.96 -0.44 -6.00
N ALA A 124 2.02 -1.23 -5.78
CA ALA A 124 3.34 -0.96 -6.35
C ALA A 124 3.37 -1.12 -7.87
N ALA A 125 2.56 -2.03 -8.44
CA ALA A 125 2.49 -2.21 -9.89
C ALA A 125 1.84 -0.99 -10.56
N ALA A 126 0.76 -0.45 -9.98
CA ALA A 126 0.11 0.76 -10.49
C ALA A 126 1.08 1.96 -10.51
N GLU A 127 1.82 2.18 -9.43
CA GLU A 127 2.82 3.25 -9.35
C GLU A 127 3.95 3.08 -10.37
N ARG A 128 4.50 1.86 -10.48
CA ARG A 128 5.58 1.55 -11.45
C ARG A 128 5.12 1.73 -12.90
N PHE A 129 3.90 1.28 -13.21
CA PHE A 129 3.35 1.45 -14.54
C PHE A 129 3.28 2.94 -14.93
N VAL A 130 2.73 3.78 -14.07
CA VAL A 130 2.63 5.21 -14.34
C VAL A 130 4.02 5.87 -14.44
N ALA A 131 5.00 5.43 -13.64
CA ALA A 131 6.37 5.94 -13.74
C ALA A 131 7.03 5.58 -15.09
N VAL A 132 6.82 4.37 -15.60
CA VAL A 132 7.32 3.96 -16.92
C VAL A 132 6.59 4.71 -18.03
N LEU A 133 5.26 4.83 -17.93
CA LEU A 133 4.46 5.56 -18.90
C LEU A 133 4.87 7.03 -19.00
N ASP A 134 5.11 7.68 -17.88
CA ASP A 134 5.58 9.07 -17.80
C ASP A 134 6.94 9.24 -18.51
N ARG A 135 7.90 8.36 -18.21
CA ARG A 135 9.19 8.35 -18.88
C ARG A 135 9.05 8.21 -20.41
N LEU A 136 8.26 7.22 -20.87
CA LEU A 136 8.04 7.01 -22.31
C LEU A 136 7.32 8.18 -22.98
N ALA A 137 6.35 8.79 -22.28
CA ALA A 137 5.65 9.98 -22.77
C ALA A 137 6.61 11.16 -22.96
N LEU A 138 7.52 11.38 -22.02
CA LEU A 138 8.56 12.42 -22.10
C LEU A 138 9.59 12.12 -23.21
N GLU A 139 10.11 10.91 -23.27
CA GLU A 139 11.10 10.51 -24.28
C GLU A 139 10.57 10.66 -25.70
N ARG A 140 9.30 10.33 -25.92
CA ARG A 140 8.67 10.39 -27.26
C ARG A 140 7.90 11.67 -27.52
N GLN A 141 7.83 12.58 -26.55
CA GLN A 141 7.02 13.81 -26.61
C GLN A 141 5.56 13.50 -27.04
N ALA A 142 5.02 12.42 -26.51
CA ALA A 142 3.71 11.86 -26.91
C ALA A 142 2.72 11.84 -25.74
N ARG A 143 1.43 11.99 -26.06
CA ARG A 143 0.37 11.81 -25.06
C ARG A 143 0.22 10.32 -24.69
N PRO A 144 -0.29 9.99 -23.48
CA PRO A 144 -0.56 8.62 -23.06
C PRO A 144 -1.71 8.00 -23.88
N THR A 145 -1.39 7.44 -25.02
CA THR A 145 -2.33 6.67 -25.86
C THR A 145 -2.30 5.20 -25.45
N ARG A 146 -3.31 4.43 -25.88
CA ARG A 146 -3.33 2.97 -25.70
C ARG A 146 -2.05 2.28 -26.20
N ASN A 147 -1.47 2.76 -27.31
CA ASN A 147 -0.23 2.19 -27.85
C ASN A 147 0.95 2.47 -26.92
N LEU A 148 1.07 3.69 -26.38
CA LEU A 148 2.10 4.02 -25.41
C LEU A 148 1.95 3.23 -24.12
N CYS A 149 0.70 2.99 -23.69
CA CYS A 149 0.40 2.14 -22.52
C CYS A 149 0.81 0.67 -22.75
N ARG A 150 0.59 0.14 -23.98
CA ARG A 150 1.08 -1.19 -24.34
C ARG A 150 2.60 -1.27 -24.23
N ASP A 151 3.32 -0.29 -24.78
CA ASP A 151 4.79 -0.26 -24.72
C ASP A 151 5.30 -0.16 -23.26
N ALA A 152 4.56 0.55 -22.40
CA ALA A 152 4.86 0.62 -20.98
C ALA A 152 4.67 -0.74 -20.27
N LEU A 153 3.60 -1.48 -20.60
CA LEU A 153 3.39 -2.85 -20.10
C LEU A 153 4.48 -3.80 -20.59
N GLU A 154 4.85 -3.75 -21.86
CA GLU A 154 5.94 -4.55 -22.42
C GLU A 154 7.29 -4.23 -21.74
N THR A 155 7.53 -2.99 -21.39
CA THR A 155 8.72 -2.59 -20.63
C THR A 155 8.75 -3.18 -19.22
N LEU A 156 7.59 -3.31 -18.57
CA LEU A 156 7.49 -3.82 -17.21
C LEU A 156 7.48 -5.35 -17.11
N TYR A 157 6.81 -6.01 -18.04
CA TYR A 157 6.49 -7.43 -17.96
C TYR A 157 7.13 -8.26 -19.06
N GLY A 158 7.74 -7.62 -20.09
CA GLY A 158 8.25 -8.28 -21.27
C GLY A 158 7.15 -8.56 -22.33
N PRO A 159 7.57 -8.96 -23.55
CA PRO A 159 6.65 -9.08 -24.70
C PRO A 159 5.62 -10.21 -24.60
N ASP A 160 5.78 -11.17 -23.67
CA ASP A 160 4.92 -12.37 -23.61
C ASP A 160 3.71 -12.27 -22.66
N GLN A 161 3.66 -11.29 -21.77
CA GLN A 161 2.53 -11.18 -20.83
C GLN A 161 1.30 -10.46 -21.42
N GLY A 162 1.40 -9.89 -22.59
CA GLY A 162 0.24 -9.35 -23.34
C GLY A 162 -0.61 -10.40 -24.04
N ARG A 163 -0.29 -11.71 -23.92
CA ARG A 163 -0.95 -12.83 -24.63
C ARG A 163 -1.73 -13.79 -23.76
N LEU A 164 -1.85 -13.55 -22.47
CA LEU A 164 -2.65 -14.41 -21.59
C LEU A 164 -4.08 -13.85 -21.46
N LEU A 165 -4.82 -13.97 -22.51
CA LEU A 165 -6.30 -14.17 -22.55
C LEU A 165 -6.65 -14.83 -23.87
#